data_4a143289d252dc1cbbe6ac54ea7b9ab5
#
_entry.id   4a143289d252dc1cbbe6ac54ea7b9ab5
#
_cell.length_a   1.000
_cell.length_b   1.000
_cell.length_c   1.000
_cell.angle_alpha   90.00
_cell.angle_beta   90.00
_cell.angle_gamma   90.00
#
_symmetry.space_group_name_H-M   'P 1'
#
loop_
_entity.id
_entity.type
_entity.pdbx_description
1 polymer ?
#
loop_
_entity_poly.entity_id
_entity_poly.type
_entity_poly.pdbx_seq_one_letter_code
_entity_poly.pdbx_strand_id
1 'polypeptide(L)'
;MIEFEAFTDAQLERFRHYQDVSFAVLEEVRAQIEPGATERDATRWAMKAFRREGADRYFHLPVALFGERTALPEPWDTASFFPTDRVLEAGEPVLLDASPIFEGFVVDTSMCFNSEPSAAHDGAMADDLTYRDSILDAVRAGATFREIALTVDADMSARGDRNCHGLHPEAVLGHRAVLLDDLDELPPADPNGFDATVLGWFITGIGAAIEHSSPSPTWNDRPTSDHEPAPGLWAVEPHIGRGDIGVKWEELLVIEATDAYWLSDDVPHLR
;
A
#
# COMPACT_ATOMS: atom_id res chain seq x y z
N MET A 1 -5.37 7.93 21.14
CA MET A 1 -6.45 8.26 20.16
C MET A 1 -5.88 8.06 18.76
N ILE A 2 -6.72 7.89 17.72
CA ILE A 2 -6.24 7.78 16.32
C ILE A 2 -6.61 9.07 15.59
N GLU A 3 -5.62 9.78 15.04
CA GLU A 3 -5.79 10.95 14.20
C GLU A 3 -5.76 10.52 12.72
N PHE A 4 -6.67 11.07 11.88
CA PHE A 4 -6.79 10.66 10.47
C PHE A 4 -7.39 11.73 9.52
N GLU A 5 -7.96 12.83 10.04
CA GLU A 5 -8.68 13.81 9.20
C GLU A 5 -7.87 15.05 8.84
N ALA A 6 -7.02 15.49 9.76
CA ALA A 6 -6.22 16.67 9.56
C ALA A 6 -4.86 16.51 10.26
N PHE A 7 -3.81 16.82 9.55
CA PHE A 7 -2.46 16.79 10.07
C PHE A 7 -1.84 18.19 9.98
N THR A 8 -1.05 18.55 10.97
CA THR A 8 -0.22 19.76 10.92
C THR A 8 0.93 19.57 9.92
N ASP A 9 1.49 20.67 9.40
CA ASP A 9 2.67 20.62 8.53
C ASP A 9 3.81 19.79 9.13
N ALA A 10 4.01 19.90 10.45
CA ALA A 10 5.04 19.13 11.15
C ALA A 10 4.74 17.63 11.19
N GLN A 11 3.47 17.23 11.29
CA GLN A 11 3.06 15.82 11.20
C GLN A 11 3.20 15.30 9.75
N LEU A 12 2.80 16.09 8.75
CA LEU A 12 2.99 15.72 7.34
C LEU A 12 4.47 15.56 6.99
N GLU A 13 5.34 16.42 7.50
CA GLU A 13 6.79 16.29 7.32
C GLU A 13 7.35 15.02 7.96
N ARG A 14 6.79 14.59 9.11
CA ARG A 14 7.16 13.32 9.73
C ARG A 14 6.63 12.12 8.95
N PHE A 15 5.40 12.16 8.42
CA PHE A 15 4.88 11.13 7.52
C PHE A 15 5.77 10.99 6.29
N ARG A 16 6.18 12.12 5.67
CA ARG A 16 7.12 12.12 4.54
C ARG A 16 8.44 11.46 4.91
N HIS A 17 9.04 11.87 6.03
CA HIS A 17 10.27 11.27 6.51
C HIS A 17 10.15 9.75 6.70
N TYR A 18 9.07 9.28 7.32
CA TYR A 18 8.89 7.85 7.55
C TYR A 18 8.52 7.07 6.29
N GLN A 19 7.82 7.68 5.33
CA GLN A 19 7.64 7.12 4.00
C GLN A 19 9.01 6.93 3.30
N ASP A 20 9.88 7.95 3.34
CA ASP A 20 11.22 7.87 2.77
C ASP A 20 12.07 6.79 3.46
N VAL A 21 11.99 6.68 4.79
CA VAL A 21 12.65 5.60 5.55
C VAL A 21 12.11 4.24 5.14
N SER A 22 10.79 4.10 4.98
CA SER A 22 10.18 2.85 4.55
C SER A 22 10.67 2.44 3.17
N PHE A 23 10.68 3.33 2.20
CA PHE A 23 11.24 3.05 0.87
C PHE A 23 12.72 2.71 0.92
N ALA A 24 13.52 3.41 1.72
CA ALA A 24 14.94 3.11 1.88
C ALA A 24 15.17 1.69 2.43
N VAL A 25 14.33 1.24 3.37
CA VAL A 25 14.35 -0.14 3.86
C VAL A 25 13.99 -1.14 2.76
N LEU A 26 12.93 -0.87 1.98
CA LEU A 26 12.55 -1.75 0.87
C LEU A 26 13.65 -1.82 -0.20
N GLU A 27 14.33 -0.71 -0.52
CA GLU A 27 15.48 -0.70 -1.43
C GLU A 27 16.68 -1.49 -0.86
N GLU A 28 16.94 -1.41 0.44
CA GLU A 28 17.97 -2.23 1.11
C GLU A 28 17.63 -3.72 1.02
N VAL A 29 16.37 -4.08 1.19
CA VAL A 29 15.89 -5.48 1.05
C VAL A 29 16.00 -5.92 -0.40
N ARG A 30 15.60 -5.09 -1.36
CA ARG A 30 15.77 -5.33 -2.80
C ARG A 30 17.22 -5.69 -3.13
N ALA A 31 18.18 -4.94 -2.58
CA ALA A 31 19.61 -5.17 -2.84
C ALA A 31 20.14 -6.50 -2.28
N GLN A 32 19.41 -7.16 -1.39
CA GLN A 32 19.75 -8.47 -0.84
C GLN A 32 19.05 -9.63 -1.56
N ILE A 33 17.99 -9.33 -2.32
CA ILE A 33 17.19 -10.35 -3.03
C ILE A 33 17.91 -10.75 -4.32
N GLU A 34 18.32 -12.01 -4.35
CA GLU A 34 18.94 -12.67 -5.52
C GLU A 34 18.21 -13.99 -5.81
N PRO A 35 18.27 -14.54 -7.03
CA PRO A 35 17.77 -15.88 -7.31
C PRO A 35 18.29 -16.90 -6.29
N GLY A 36 17.37 -17.67 -5.71
CA GLY A 36 17.64 -18.57 -4.60
C GLY A 36 17.16 -18.07 -3.23
N ALA A 37 16.87 -16.78 -3.09
CA ALA A 37 16.19 -16.24 -1.89
C ALA A 37 14.74 -16.73 -1.81
N THR A 38 14.20 -16.87 -0.59
CA THR A 38 12.78 -17.17 -0.37
C THR A 38 11.99 -15.92 0.03
N GLU A 39 10.66 -15.93 -0.17
CA GLU A 39 9.78 -14.88 0.33
C GLU A 39 9.95 -14.67 1.84
N ARG A 40 10.13 -15.77 2.60
CA ARG A 40 10.40 -15.71 4.06
C ARG A 40 11.75 -15.05 4.38
N ASP A 41 12.75 -15.21 3.53
CA ASP A 41 14.03 -14.51 3.72
C ASP A 41 13.85 -13.02 3.53
N ALA A 42 13.20 -12.59 2.46
CA ALA A 42 12.92 -11.18 2.15
C ALA A 42 12.10 -10.51 3.29
N THR A 43 11.02 -11.16 3.74
CA THR A 43 10.21 -10.68 4.89
C THR A 43 11.05 -10.54 6.17
N ARG A 44 11.92 -11.54 6.48
CA ARG A 44 12.79 -11.44 7.66
C ARG A 44 13.82 -10.32 7.55
N TRP A 45 14.38 -10.08 6.36
CA TRP A 45 15.29 -8.96 6.13
C TRP A 45 14.57 -7.62 6.31
N ALA A 46 13.37 -7.48 5.76
CA ALA A 46 12.55 -6.29 5.94
C ALA A 46 12.23 -6.02 7.41
N MET A 47 11.73 -7.00 8.15
CA MET A 47 11.44 -6.87 9.58
C MET A 47 12.69 -6.49 10.40
N LYS A 48 13.85 -7.05 10.06
CA LYS A 48 15.11 -6.71 10.74
C LYS A 48 15.53 -5.27 10.43
N ALA A 49 15.42 -4.84 9.17
CA ALA A 49 15.79 -3.50 8.76
C ALA A 49 14.85 -2.46 9.35
N PHE A 50 13.53 -2.68 9.32
CA PHE A 50 12.55 -1.79 9.96
C PHE A 50 12.78 -1.62 11.46
N ARG A 51 13.09 -2.70 12.19
CA ARG A 51 13.42 -2.62 13.62
C ARG A 51 14.67 -1.78 13.88
N ARG A 52 15.66 -1.83 13.02
CA ARG A 52 16.87 -1.01 13.10
C ARG A 52 16.53 0.48 12.94
N GLU A 53 15.56 0.81 12.07
CA GLU A 53 15.06 2.17 11.84
C GLU A 53 14.00 2.61 12.86
N GLY A 54 13.69 1.78 13.87
CA GLY A 54 12.80 2.14 14.97
C GLY A 54 11.34 1.72 14.81
N ALA A 55 10.98 0.96 13.76
CA ALA A 55 9.65 0.37 13.64
C ALA A 55 9.67 -1.07 14.16
N ASP A 56 9.03 -1.29 15.28
CA ASP A 56 8.80 -2.60 15.90
C ASP A 56 7.34 -3.03 15.87
N ARG A 57 6.47 -2.18 15.32
CA ARG A 57 5.04 -2.39 15.12
C ARG A 57 4.68 -2.23 13.64
N TYR A 58 3.63 -2.94 13.22
CA TYR A 58 3.13 -2.94 11.84
C TYR A 58 1.61 -2.97 11.82
N PHE A 59 0.99 -2.20 10.92
CA PHE A 59 -0.42 -2.38 10.59
C PHE A 59 -0.64 -3.72 9.88
N HIS A 60 0.21 -4.05 8.90
CA HIS A 60 0.39 -5.40 8.40
C HIS A 60 1.89 -5.72 8.32
N LEU A 61 2.22 -7.01 8.51
CA LEU A 61 3.61 -7.46 8.43
C LEU A 61 4.16 -7.27 7.00
N PRO A 62 5.48 -7.05 6.85
CA PRO A 62 6.08 -6.97 5.52
C PRO A 62 5.75 -8.18 4.66
N VAL A 63 5.28 -7.91 3.46
CA VAL A 63 4.92 -8.88 2.42
C VAL A 63 6.04 -8.94 1.39
N ALA A 64 6.37 -10.14 0.94
CA ALA A 64 7.23 -10.37 -0.21
C ALA A 64 6.56 -11.43 -1.09
N LEU A 65 6.26 -11.08 -2.34
CA LEU A 65 5.69 -11.99 -3.32
C LEU A 65 6.65 -12.14 -4.49
N PHE A 66 6.86 -13.37 -4.94
CA PHE A 66 7.79 -13.70 -6.01
C PHE A 66 7.10 -14.37 -7.19
N GLY A 67 7.56 -14.06 -8.39
CA GLY A 67 7.07 -14.64 -9.64
C GLY A 67 5.57 -14.39 -9.84
N GLU A 68 4.85 -15.42 -10.25
CA GLU A 68 3.41 -15.37 -10.49
C GLU A 68 2.58 -14.87 -9.31
N ARG A 69 3.08 -15.04 -8.08
CA ARG A 69 2.37 -14.56 -6.88
C ARG A 69 2.26 -13.04 -6.83
N THR A 70 3.12 -12.32 -7.53
CA THR A 70 2.99 -10.86 -7.67
C THR A 70 1.68 -10.46 -8.36
N ALA A 71 1.17 -11.29 -9.28
CA ALA A 71 -0.08 -11.07 -10.01
C ALA A 71 -1.32 -11.65 -9.30
N LEU A 72 -1.21 -12.09 -8.05
CA LEU A 72 -2.27 -12.64 -7.21
C LEU A 72 -3.13 -13.69 -7.95
N PRO A 73 -2.56 -14.85 -8.35
CA PRO A 73 -3.29 -15.86 -9.11
C PRO A 73 -4.41 -16.48 -8.29
N GLU A 74 -5.57 -16.71 -8.89
CA GLU A 74 -6.69 -17.38 -8.22
C GLU A 74 -6.43 -18.87 -7.93
N PRO A 75 -6.87 -19.38 -6.76
CA PRO A 75 -7.60 -18.67 -5.70
C PRO A 75 -6.66 -17.84 -4.84
N TRP A 76 -7.04 -16.61 -4.53
CA TRP A 76 -6.30 -15.69 -3.67
C TRP A 76 -7.17 -15.20 -2.50
N ASP A 77 -6.61 -15.18 -1.30
CA ASP A 77 -7.26 -14.69 -0.08
C ASP A 77 -6.25 -13.94 0.80
N THR A 78 -6.70 -13.40 1.92
CA THR A 78 -5.84 -12.66 2.86
C THR A 78 -4.68 -13.51 3.39
N ALA A 79 -4.86 -14.83 3.57
CA ALA A 79 -3.79 -15.70 4.02
C ALA A 79 -2.72 -15.92 2.94
N SER A 80 -3.08 -15.73 1.67
CA SER A 80 -2.17 -15.84 0.54
C SER A 80 -1.09 -14.75 0.50
N PHE A 81 -1.28 -13.63 1.23
CA PHE A 81 -0.24 -12.59 1.37
C PHE A 81 0.90 -12.99 2.31
N PHE A 82 0.70 -14.00 3.19
CA PHE A 82 1.79 -14.44 4.04
C PHE A 82 2.95 -15.04 3.23
N PRO A 83 4.20 -14.78 3.65
CA PRO A 83 5.39 -15.27 2.95
C PRO A 83 5.46 -16.80 2.99
N THR A 84 5.82 -17.38 1.85
CA THR A 84 5.98 -18.83 1.69
C THR A 84 7.47 -19.21 1.57
N ASP A 85 7.74 -20.50 1.38
CA ASP A 85 9.08 -20.99 1.04
C ASP A 85 9.35 -20.95 -0.48
N ARG A 86 8.53 -20.17 -1.26
CA ARG A 86 8.78 -19.96 -2.68
C ARG A 86 10.16 -19.33 -2.87
N VAL A 87 10.93 -19.94 -3.73
CA VAL A 87 12.26 -19.49 -4.11
C VAL A 87 12.16 -18.61 -5.34
N LEU A 88 12.84 -17.47 -5.34
CA LEU A 88 12.97 -16.60 -6.51
C LEU A 88 13.79 -17.29 -7.60
N GLU A 89 13.25 -17.34 -8.80
CA GLU A 89 13.99 -17.74 -10.01
C GLU A 89 14.51 -16.51 -10.77
N ALA A 90 15.54 -16.72 -11.60
CA ALA A 90 16.09 -15.64 -12.42
C ALA A 90 15.04 -15.14 -13.44
N GLY A 91 14.91 -13.82 -13.57
CA GLY A 91 13.96 -13.20 -14.49
C GLY A 91 12.53 -13.06 -13.93
N GLU A 92 12.27 -13.46 -12.69
CA GLU A 92 10.96 -13.31 -12.06
C GLU A 92 10.74 -11.91 -11.45
N PRO A 93 9.47 -11.43 -11.44
CA PRO A 93 9.08 -10.23 -10.74
C PRO A 93 9.07 -10.44 -9.22
N VAL A 94 9.31 -9.36 -8.49
CA VAL A 94 9.27 -9.26 -7.03
C VAL A 94 8.39 -8.07 -6.64
N LEU A 95 7.51 -8.28 -5.67
CA LEU A 95 6.73 -7.24 -5.01
C LEU A 95 7.10 -7.25 -3.53
N LEU A 96 7.47 -6.08 -3.01
CA LEU A 96 7.68 -5.82 -1.59
C LEU A 96 6.66 -4.79 -1.13
N ASP A 97 6.04 -5.04 0.03
CA ASP A 97 4.99 -4.22 0.59
C ASP A 97 5.11 -4.22 2.12
N ALA A 98 4.97 -3.07 2.76
CA ALA A 98 5.11 -2.96 4.20
C ALA A 98 4.40 -1.75 4.78
N SER A 99 3.70 -1.98 5.90
CA SER A 99 3.06 -0.93 6.67
C SER A 99 3.65 -0.79 8.08
N PRO A 100 4.88 -0.24 8.20
CA PRO A 100 5.52 -0.01 9.50
C PRO A 100 4.87 1.14 10.25
N ILE A 101 4.97 1.10 11.60
CA ILE A 101 4.54 2.15 12.50
C ILE A 101 5.77 2.75 13.18
N PHE A 102 6.09 3.99 12.86
CA PHE A 102 7.20 4.74 13.44
C PHE A 102 6.67 5.80 14.41
N GLU A 103 6.94 5.67 15.70
CA GLU A 103 6.48 6.63 16.70
C GLU A 103 5.00 7.02 16.58
N GLY A 104 4.14 6.06 16.21
CA GLY A 104 2.71 6.23 15.98
C GLY A 104 2.31 6.56 14.54
N PHE A 105 3.23 7.00 13.69
CA PHE A 105 2.97 7.27 12.28
C PHE A 105 2.85 5.96 11.50
N VAL A 106 1.66 5.64 11.03
CA VAL A 106 1.41 4.48 10.19
C VAL A 106 1.62 4.90 8.74
N VAL A 107 2.69 4.41 8.13
CA VAL A 107 2.96 4.59 6.70
C VAL A 107 2.75 3.27 5.98
N ASP A 108 2.36 3.34 4.71
CA ASP A 108 2.23 2.17 3.86
C ASP A 108 2.93 2.43 2.54
N THR A 109 3.74 1.47 2.11
CA THR A 109 4.59 1.63 0.93
C THR A 109 4.82 0.30 0.25
N SER A 110 4.76 0.29 -1.07
CA SER A 110 5.17 -0.87 -1.83
C SER A 110 6.07 -0.50 -3.01
N MET A 111 6.84 -1.46 -3.46
CA MET A 111 7.65 -1.36 -4.67
C MET A 111 7.73 -2.69 -5.40
N CYS A 112 7.82 -2.61 -6.73
CA CYS A 112 8.05 -3.76 -7.59
C CYS A 112 9.36 -3.61 -8.35
N PHE A 113 9.95 -4.74 -8.66
CA PHE A 113 11.09 -4.84 -9.57
C PHE A 113 11.14 -6.23 -10.19
N ASN A 114 11.91 -6.38 -11.24
CA ASN A 114 12.19 -7.71 -11.79
C ASN A 114 13.63 -8.11 -11.45
N SER A 115 13.87 -9.37 -11.16
CA SER A 115 15.21 -9.87 -10.77
C SER A 115 16.26 -9.75 -11.88
N GLU A 116 15.81 -9.64 -13.15
CA GLU A 116 16.60 -9.34 -14.34
C GLU A 116 15.82 -8.32 -15.20
N PRO A 117 16.49 -7.60 -16.14
CA PRO A 117 15.78 -6.67 -17.03
C PRO A 117 14.63 -7.34 -17.79
N SER A 118 13.42 -6.76 -17.72
CA SER A 118 12.21 -7.30 -18.33
C SER A 118 11.35 -6.21 -18.94
N ALA A 119 11.31 -6.13 -20.27
CA ALA A 119 10.46 -5.18 -20.98
C ALA A 119 8.96 -5.38 -20.70
N ALA A 120 8.54 -6.59 -20.35
CA ALA A 120 7.15 -6.87 -19.99
C ALA A 120 6.81 -6.28 -18.61
N HIS A 121 7.71 -6.43 -17.63
CA HIS A 121 7.57 -5.81 -16.30
C HIS A 121 7.61 -4.29 -16.41
N ASP A 122 8.60 -3.74 -17.14
CA ASP A 122 8.76 -2.30 -17.29
C ASP A 122 7.55 -1.67 -18.00
N GLY A 123 6.98 -2.37 -19.00
CA GLY A 123 5.77 -1.94 -19.68
C GLY A 123 4.53 -1.99 -18.77
N ALA A 124 4.39 -3.00 -17.92
CA ALA A 124 3.30 -3.07 -16.95
C ALA A 124 3.44 -1.95 -15.89
N MET A 125 4.66 -1.73 -15.40
CA MET A 125 4.94 -0.66 -14.43
C MET A 125 4.69 0.74 -15.00
N ALA A 126 5.06 0.97 -16.27
CA ALA A 126 4.80 2.24 -16.94
C ALA A 126 3.29 2.51 -17.09
N ASP A 127 2.50 1.47 -17.39
CA ASP A 127 1.04 1.59 -17.45
C ASP A 127 0.44 1.84 -16.05
N ASP A 128 0.91 1.15 -15.02
CA ASP A 128 0.45 1.33 -13.64
C ASP A 128 0.76 2.73 -13.10
N LEU A 129 1.91 3.29 -13.45
CA LEU A 129 2.30 4.65 -13.08
C LEU A 129 1.40 5.73 -13.71
N THR A 130 0.67 5.44 -14.80
CA THR A 130 -0.30 6.41 -15.35
C THR A 130 -1.43 6.72 -14.37
N TYR A 131 -1.72 5.81 -13.44
CA TYR A 131 -2.75 6.03 -12.43
C TYR A 131 -2.35 7.06 -11.38
N ARG A 132 -1.07 7.32 -11.17
CA ARG A 132 -0.61 8.34 -10.24
C ARG A 132 -1.16 9.73 -10.59
N ASP A 133 -1.01 10.14 -11.84
CA ASP A 133 -1.51 11.43 -12.30
C ASP A 133 -3.05 11.43 -12.44
N SER A 134 -3.63 10.38 -13.03
CA SER A 134 -5.08 10.30 -13.26
C SER A 134 -5.89 10.25 -11.95
N ILE A 135 -5.41 9.57 -10.92
CA ILE A 135 -6.03 9.54 -9.59
C ILE A 135 -5.97 10.93 -8.96
N LEU A 136 -4.80 11.58 -8.97
CA LEU A 136 -4.64 12.92 -8.41
C LEU A 136 -5.56 13.95 -9.11
N ASP A 137 -5.62 13.91 -10.44
CA ASP A 137 -6.48 14.79 -11.23
C ASP A 137 -7.96 14.54 -10.93
N ALA A 138 -8.38 13.29 -10.79
CA ALA A 138 -9.77 12.94 -10.46
C ALA A 138 -10.15 13.37 -9.03
N VAL A 139 -9.25 13.23 -8.06
CA VAL A 139 -9.43 13.74 -6.68
C VAL A 139 -9.60 15.27 -6.72
N ARG A 140 -8.76 15.99 -7.43
CA ARG A 140 -8.83 17.45 -7.58
C ARG A 140 -10.11 17.90 -8.31
N ALA A 141 -10.61 17.06 -9.21
CA ALA A 141 -11.87 17.31 -9.91
C ALA A 141 -13.13 17.04 -9.05
N GLY A 142 -12.97 16.46 -7.83
CA GLY A 142 -14.06 16.14 -6.93
C GLY A 142 -14.86 14.90 -7.32
N ALA A 143 -14.27 14.00 -8.13
CA ALA A 143 -14.87 12.69 -8.39
C ALA A 143 -14.94 11.89 -7.08
N THR A 144 -16.02 11.11 -6.85
CA THR A 144 -16.11 10.29 -5.65
C THR A 144 -15.02 9.21 -5.64
N PHE A 145 -14.62 8.74 -4.46
CA PHE A 145 -13.64 7.66 -4.35
C PHE A 145 -14.07 6.42 -5.12
N ARG A 146 -15.39 6.13 -5.11
CA ARG A 146 -15.96 5.04 -5.87
C ARG A 146 -15.84 5.24 -7.38
N GLU A 147 -16.13 6.45 -7.89
CA GLU A 147 -16.00 6.77 -9.33
C GLU A 147 -14.55 6.61 -9.79
N ILE A 148 -13.59 7.05 -8.97
CA ILE A 148 -12.16 6.91 -9.27
C ILE A 148 -11.78 5.43 -9.32
N ALA A 149 -12.15 4.63 -8.31
CA ALA A 149 -11.86 3.20 -8.28
C ALA A 149 -12.44 2.48 -9.51
N LEU A 150 -13.73 2.72 -9.81
CA LEU A 150 -14.38 2.13 -10.99
C LEU A 150 -13.72 2.56 -12.31
N THR A 151 -13.19 3.79 -12.39
CA THR A 151 -12.50 4.27 -13.59
C THR A 151 -11.15 3.57 -13.77
N VAL A 152 -10.38 3.41 -12.70
CA VAL A 152 -9.12 2.66 -12.70
C VAL A 152 -9.36 1.21 -13.10
N ASP A 153 -10.35 0.54 -12.50
CA ASP A 153 -10.72 -0.84 -12.81
C ASP A 153 -11.13 -1.04 -14.28
N ALA A 154 -11.92 -0.09 -14.80
CA ALA A 154 -12.36 -0.13 -16.19
C ALA A 154 -11.19 0.06 -17.17
N ASP A 155 -10.23 0.94 -16.85
CA ASP A 155 -9.05 1.14 -17.69
C ASP A 155 -8.11 -0.09 -17.66
N MET A 156 -7.84 -0.67 -16.48
CA MET A 156 -7.11 -1.94 -16.36
C MET A 156 -7.75 -3.03 -17.22
N SER A 157 -9.06 -3.19 -17.10
CA SER A 157 -9.82 -4.17 -17.90
C SER A 157 -9.74 -3.92 -19.40
N ALA A 158 -9.81 -2.65 -19.82
CA ALA A 158 -9.71 -2.27 -21.24
C ALA A 158 -8.33 -2.56 -21.83
N ARG A 159 -7.28 -2.50 -21.03
CA ARG A 159 -5.90 -2.90 -21.39
C ARG A 159 -5.72 -4.43 -21.40
N GLY A 160 -6.67 -5.19 -20.86
CA GLY A 160 -6.58 -6.65 -20.68
C GLY A 160 -5.79 -7.05 -19.45
N ASP A 161 -5.57 -6.12 -18.54
CA ASP A 161 -4.93 -6.36 -17.26
C ASP A 161 -5.96 -6.82 -16.22
N ARG A 162 -5.50 -7.58 -15.22
CA ARG A 162 -6.29 -7.92 -14.05
C ARG A 162 -6.16 -6.81 -13.01
N ASN A 163 -7.28 -6.44 -12.42
CA ASN A 163 -7.29 -5.64 -11.21
C ASN A 163 -6.89 -6.53 -10.01
N CYS A 164 -5.65 -6.41 -9.55
CA CYS A 164 -5.16 -7.15 -8.39
C CYS A 164 -5.49 -6.46 -7.07
N HIS A 165 -5.61 -5.12 -7.01
CA HIS A 165 -6.05 -4.45 -5.78
C HIS A 165 -7.49 -4.84 -5.38
N GLY A 166 -8.32 -5.27 -6.33
CA GLY A 166 -9.62 -5.88 -6.05
C GLY A 166 -9.56 -7.18 -5.23
N LEU A 167 -8.39 -7.82 -5.13
CA LEU A 167 -8.13 -9.02 -4.31
C LEU A 167 -7.47 -8.69 -2.96
N HIS A 168 -7.09 -7.44 -2.72
CA HIS A 168 -6.65 -6.98 -1.41
C HIS A 168 -7.80 -7.01 -0.40
N PRO A 169 -7.53 -7.07 0.93
CA PRO A 169 -8.57 -6.93 1.93
C PRO A 169 -9.41 -5.69 1.66
N GLU A 170 -10.73 -5.83 1.66
CA GLU A 170 -11.69 -4.78 1.33
C GLU A 170 -11.65 -4.27 -0.12
N ALA A 171 -10.91 -4.91 -1.03
CA ALA A 171 -10.74 -4.51 -2.45
C ALA A 171 -10.27 -3.05 -2.58
N VAL A 172 -9.27 -2.66 -1.80
CA VAL A 172 -8.86 -1.26 -1.68
C VAL A 172 -7.99 -0.81 -2.85
N LEU A 173 -8.36 0.32 -3.46
CA LEU A 173 -7.48 1.16 -4.27
C LEU A 173 -6.64 2.07 -3.37
N GLY A 174 -7.14 2.35 -2.17
CA GLY A 174 -6.43 3.09 -1.14
C GLY A 174 -7.14 3.02 0.21
N HIS A 175 -6.45 3.44 1.25
CA HIS A 175 -6.96 3.47 2.61
C HIS A 175 -6.36 4.62 3.41
N ARG A 176 -6.96 4.95 4.56
CA ARG A 176 -6.43 5.97 5.46
C ARG A 176 -5.04 5.61 5.98
N ALA A 177 -4.12 6.57 5.94
CA ALA A 177 -2.97 6.59 6.82
C ALA A 177 -3.35 7.31 8.12
N VAL A 178 -2.87 6.81 9.26
CA VAL A 178 -3.30 7.28 10.59
C VAL A 178 -2.09 7.56 11.48
N LEU A 179 -2.30 8.43 12.48
CA LEU A 179 -1.36 8.67 13.57
C LEU A 179 -1.95 8.12 14.86
N LEU A 180 -1.22 7.23 15.51
CA LEU A 180 -1.54 6.69 16.82
C LEU A 180 -0.97 7.62 17.91
N ASP A 181 -1.82 8.26 18.67
CA ASP A 181 -1.42 8.96 19.89
C ASP A 181 -1.12 7.96 20.99
N ASP A 182 -0.11 8.28 21.78
CA ASP A 182 0.21 7.59 23.03
C ASP A 182 0.39 6.08 22.91
N LEU A 183 1.47 5.67 22.23
CA LEU A 183 1.79 4.25 22.02
C LEU A 183 1.93 3.44 23.33
N ASP A 184 2.25 4.11 24.46
CA ASP A 184 2.41 3.46 25.76
C ASP A 184 1.07 3.00 26.36
N GLU A 185 -0.05 3.60 25.93
CA GLU A 185 -1.39 3.20 26.33
C GLU A 185 -2.00 2.12 25.44
N LEU A 186 -1.37 1.82 24.29
CA LEU A 186 -1.88 0.81 23.38
C LEU A 186 -1.58 -0.61 23.88
N PRO A 187 -2.42 -1.58 23.53
CA PRO A 187 -2.09 -2.99 23.73
C PRO A 187 -0.72 -3.33 23.10
N PRO A 188 0.05 -4.23 23.67
CA PRO A 188 1.29 -4.67 23.04
C PRO A 188 0.99 -5.30 21.67
N ALA A 189 1.86 -5.02 20.69
CA ALA A 189 1.84 -5.74 19.43
C ALA A 189 2.06 -7.26 19.65
N ASP A 190 1.71 -8.07 18.68
CA ASP A 190 2.01 -9.49 18.72
C ASP A 190 3.55 -9.74 18.70
N PRO A 191 4.03 -10.96 18.93
CA PRO A 191 5.47 -11.27 18.93
C PRO A 191 6.18 -10.95 17.59
N ASN A 192 5.45 -10.82 16.49
CA ASN A 192 6.00 -10.46 15.19
C ASN A 192 5.92 -8.93 14.92
N GLY A 193 5.22 -8.20 15.80
CA GLY A 193 5.04 -6.75 15.68
C GLY A 193 3.70 -6.34 15.05
N PHE A 194 2.79 -7.26 14.73
CA PHE A 194 1.46 -6.90 14.22
C PHE A 194 0.66 -6.16 15.29
N ASP A 195 0.10 -4.99 14.91
CA ASP A 195 -0.69 -4.14 15.79
C ASP A 195 -2.18 -4.22 15.44
N ALA A 196 -2.93 -4.91 16.29
CA ALA A 196 -4.37 -5.08 16.10
C ALA A 196 -5.18 -3.79 16.32
N THR A 197 -4.61 -2.74 16.89
CA THR A 197 -5.31 -1.48 17.17
C THR A 197 -5.74 -0.81 15.88
N VAL A 198 -4.82 -0.68 14.91
CA VAL A 198 -5.10 -0.08 13.60
C VAL A 198 -6.14 -0.90 12.85
N LEU A 199 -5.97 -2.22 12.81
CA LEU A 199 -6.96 -3.11 12.17
C LEU A 199 -8.35 -2.98 12.82
N GLY A 200 -8.42 -2.93 14.15
CA GLY A 200 -9.67 -2.77 14.90
C GLY A 200 -10.36 -1.42 14.58
N TRP A 201 -9.57 -0.36 14.41
CA TRP A 201 -10.07 0.94 13.99
C TRP A 201 -10.66 0.88 12.57
N PHE A 202 -9.96 0.26 11.61
CA PHE A 202 -10.48 0.06 10.25
C PHE A 202 -11.79 -0.72 10.24
N ILE A 203 -11.86 -1.86 10.94
CA ILE A 203 -13.09 -2.67 11.03
C ILE A 203 -14.25 -1.85 11.59
N THR A 204 -14.00 -1.07 12.64
CA THR A 204 -15.02 -0.20 13.26
C THR A 204 -15.48 0.89 12.30
N GLY A 205 -14.55 1.55 11.60
CA GLY A 205 -14.83 2.59 10.62
C GLY A 205 -15.63 2.08 9.41
N ILE A 206 -15.27 0.91 8.90
CA ILE A 206 -16.02 0.25 7.81
C ILE A 206 -17.45 -0.09 8.27
N GLY A 207 -17.59 -0.64 9.48
CA GLY A 207 -18.90 -0.91 10.08
C GLY A 207 -19.75 0.36 10.19
N ALA A 208 -19.17 1.45 10.68
CA ALA A 208 -19.85 2.74 10.77
C ALA A 208 -20.25 3.31 9.39
N ALA A 209 -19.42 3.14 8.38
CA ALA A 209 -19.72 3.54 7.00
C ALA A 209 -20.94 2.78 6.45
N ILE A 210 -21.05 1.48 6.73
CA ILE A 210 -22.17 0.64 6.31
C ILE A 210 -23.47 1.02 7.06
N GLU A 211 -23.40 1.24 8.38
CA GLU A 211 -24.57 1.43 9.21
C GLU A 211 -25.09 2.87 9.21
N HIS A 212 -24.19 3.85 9.07
CA HIS A 212 -24.50 5.27 9.31
C HIS A 212 -24.19 6.19 8.14
N SER A 213 -23.78 5.65 6.99
CA SER A 213 -23.37 6.43 5.80
C SER A 213 -22.25 7.45 6.11
N SER A 214 -21.39 7.13 7.07
CA SER A 214 -20.20 7.93 7.33
C SER A 214 -19.13 7.62 6.27
N PRO A 215 -18.15 8.53 6.01
CA PRO A 215 -17.07 8.24 5.10
C PRO A 215 -16.30 6.98 5.52
N SER A 216 -16.04 6.08 4.56
CA SER A 216 -15.27 4.87 4.79
C SER A 216 -13.78 5.22 5.02
N PRO A 217 -13.06 4.48 5.89
CA PRO A 217 -11.61 4.56 5.96
C PRO A 217 -10.91 3.87 4.78
N THR A 218 -11.67 3.17 3.94
CA THR A 218 -11.19 2.48 2.73
C THR A 218 -11.74 3.15 1.47
N TRP A 219 -10.95 3.15 0.42
CA TRP A 219 -11.26 3.66 -0.89
C TRP A 219 -11.32 2.50 -1.89
N ASN A 220 -12.51 2.22 -2.41
CA ASN A 220 -12.78 1.07 -3.28
C ASN A 220 -14.03 1.29 -4.17
N ASP A 221 -14.45 0.26 -4.90
CA ASP A 221 -15.62 0.29 -5.78
C ASP A 221 -16.98 0.17 -5.05
N ARG A 222 -16.96 0.02 -3.71
CA ARG A 222 -18.17 -0.23 -2.91
C ARG A 222 -18.98 1.04 -2.67
N PRO A 223 -20.30 0.91 -2.40
CA PRO A 223 -21.17 2.06 -2.10
C PRO A 223 -20.69 2.90 -0.91
N THR A 224 -19.95 2.34 0.04
CA THR A 224 -19.37 3.06 1.18
C THR A 224 -18.30 4.07 0.81
N SER A 225 -17.74 3.96 -0.40
CA SER A 225 -16.78 4.91 -0.99
C SER A 225 -17.43 5.92 -1.95
N ASP A 226 -18.79 5.91 -2.06
CA ASP A 226 -19.51 6.84 -2.93
C ASP A 226 -19.72 8.21 -2.25
N HIS A 227 -18.63 8.87 -1.95
CA HIS A 227 -18.56 10.20 -1.38
C HIS A 227 -17.35 10.96 -1.95
N GLU A 228 -17.38 12.28 -1.90
CA GLU A 228 -16.24 13.13 -2.29
C GLU A 228 -14.98 12.73 -1.51
N PRO A 229 -13.78 12.96 -2.10
CA PRO A 229 -12.52 12.68 -1.43
C PRO A 229 -12.44 13.36 -0.06
N ALA A 230 -12.32 12.55 0.99
CA ALA A 230 -12.34 13.06 2.36
C ALA A 230 -10.95 13.56 2.76
N PRO A 231 -10.82 14.77 3.37
CA PRO A 231 -9.55 15.31 3.82
C PRO A 231 -8.80 14.35 4.74
N GLY A 232 -7.47 14.39 4.66
CA GLY A 232 -6.56 13.54 5.42
C GLY A 232 -5.45 12.97 4.57
N LEU A 233 -4.80 11.92 5.06
CA LEU A 233 -3.72 11.22 4.38
C LEU A 233 -4.18 9.82 3.96
N TRP A 234 -3.87 9.46 2.73
CA TRP A 234 -4.33 8.22 2.12
C TRP A 234 -3.17 7.46 1.48
N ALA A 235 -2.97 6.21 1.84
CA ALA A 235 -2.15 5.29 1.08
C ALA A 235 -2.93 4.89 -0.18
N VAL A 236 -2.30 4.99 -1.35
CA VAL A 236 -2.91 4.70 -2.65
C VAL A 236 -2.07 3.65 -3.35
N GLU A 237 -2.71 2.57 -3.81
CA GLU A 237 -2.05 1.32 -4.12
C GLU A 237 -2.62 0.58 -5.35
N PRO A 238 -2.66 1.18 -6.55
CA PRO A 238 -3.08 0.44 -7.73
C PRO A 238 -2.16 -0.76 -7.95
N HIS A 239 -2.74 -1.88 -8.41
CA HIS A 239 -2.01 -3.13 -8.58
C HIS A 239 -2.50 -3.84 -9.84
N ILE A 240 -1.68 -3.91 -10.87
CA ILE A 240 -1.94 -4.57 -12.14
C ILE A 240 -1.42 -6.01 -12.12
N GLY A 241 -2.21 -6.95 -12.65
CA GLY A 241 -1.78 -8.31 -13.02
C GLY A 241 -1.80 -8.51 -14.53
N ARG A 242 -0.63 -8.63 -15.17
CA ARG A 242 -0.47 -8.87 -16.61
C ARG A 242 0.13 -10.26 -16.86
N GLY A 243 -0.70 -11.26 -17.10
CA GLY A 243 -0.27 -12.66 -17.10
C GLY A 243 0.23 -13.06 -15.71
N ASP A 244 1.48 -13.50 -15.63
CA ASP A 244 2.13 -13.90 -14.38
C ASP A 244 2.96 -12.77 -13.74
N ILE A 245 2.88 -11.55 -14.28
CA ILE A 245 3.59 -10.38 -13.78
C ILE A 245 2.61 -9.48 -13.03
N GLY A 246 2.85 -9.27 -11.73
CA GLY A 246 2.16 -8.25 -10.96
C GLY A 246 3.07 -7.06 -10.73
N VAL A 247 2.53 -5.85 -10.87
CA VAL A 247 3.19 -4.59 -10.54
C VAL A 247 2.28 -3.74 -9.67
N LYS A 248 2.87 -3.14 -8.64
CA LYS A 248 2.20 -2.31 -7.64
C LYS A 248 3.17 -1.21 -7.23
N TRP A 249 2.66 -0.02 -7.07
CA TRP A 249 3.30 1.03 -6.28
C TRP A 249 2.34 1.47 -5.18
N GLU A 250 2.87 2.01 -4.11
CA GLU A 250 2.06 2.55 -3.03
C GLU A 250 2.78 3.70 -2.36
N GLU A 251 2.09 4.83 -2.23
CA GLU A 251 2.58 6.03 -1.59
C GLU A 251 1.45 6.86 -0.98
N LEU A 252 1.81 7.88 -0.22
CA LEU A 252 0.86 8.68 0.52
C LEU A 252 0.40 9.91 -0.26
N LEU A 253 -0.93 10.05 -0.39
CA LEU A 253 -1.63 11.19 -0.97
C LEU A 253 -2.23 12.06 0.14
N VAL A 254 -1.91 13.34 0.15
CA VAL A 254 -2.54 14.34 1.00
C VAL A 254 -3.78 14.87 0.30
N ILE A 255 -4.91 14.87 0.98
CA ILE A 255 -6.16 15.50 0.53
C ILE A 255 -6.51 16.59 1.53
N GLU A 256 -6.58 17.82 1.06
CA GLU A 256 -7.03 18.99 1.81
C GLU A 256 -8.43 19.41 1.36
N ALA A 257 -9.02 20.40 2.02
CA ALA A 257 -10.36 20.87 1.67
C ALA A 257 -10.48 21.43 0.25
N THR A 258 -9.38 21.91 -0.36
CA THR A 258 -9.38 22.59 -1.65
C THR A 258 -8.30 22.12 -2.62
N ASP A 259 -7.43 21.20 -2.20
CA ASP A 259 -6.35 20.68 -3.04
C ASP A 259 -5.97 19.25 -2.60
N ALA A 260 -5.21 18.58 -3.44
CA ALA A 260 -4.57 17.30 -3.13
C ALA A 260 -3.20 17.24 -3.79
N TYR A 261 -2.26 16.53 -3.14
CA TYR A 261 -0.90 16.37 -3.68
C TYR A 261 -0.24 15.12 -3.09
N TRP A 262 0.66 14.53 -3.85
CA TRP A 262 1.48 13.42 -3.33
C TRP A 262 2.43 13.92 -2.25
N LEU A 263 2.56 13.15 -1.17
CA LEU A 263 3.36 13.57 -0.02
C LEU A 263 4.85 13.73 -0.35
N SER A 264 5.37 12.99 -1.35
CA SER A 264 6.73 13.08 -1.86
C SER A 264 6.76 13.04 -3.38
N ASP A 265 7.70 13.78 -3.99
CA ASP A 265 8.01 13.71 -5.42
C ASP A 265 9.24 12.85 -5.72
N ASP A 266 9.91 12.32 -4.69
CA ASP A 266 11.11 11.50 -4.79
C ASP A 266 10.89 10.10 -4.23
N VAL A 267 10.09 9.31 -4.95
CA VAL A 267 9.77 7.92 -4.62
C VAL A 267 10.41 6.95 -5.61
N PRO A 268 10.72 5.70 -5.21
CA PRO A 268 11.48 4.76 -6.04
C PRO A 268 10.88 4.47 -7.41
N HIS A 269 9.56 4.40 -7.51
CA HIS A 269 8.85 4.09 -8.74
C HIS A 269 8.81 5.25 -9.75
N LEU A 270 9.31 6.43 -9.41
CA LEU A 270 9.49 7.57 -10.32
C LEU A 270 10.94 7.74 -10.84
N ARG A 271 11.88 6.88 -10.40
CA ARG A 271 13.31 6.99 -10.74
C ARG A 271 13.72 6.13 -11.93
#